data_633c8d7ca9306abd8d392df4fc88083b
#
_entry.id   633c8d7ca9306abd8d392df4fc88083b
#
_cell.length_a   1.000
_cell.length_b   1.000
_cell.length_c   1.000
_cell.angle_alpha   90.00
_cell.angle_beta   90.00
_cell.angle_gamma   90.00
#
_symmetry.space_group_name_H-M   'P 1'
#
loop_
_entity.id
_entity.type
_entity.pdbx_description
1 polymer ?
#
loop_
_entity_poly.entity_id
_entity_poly.type
_entity_poly.pdbx_seq_one_letter_code
_entity_poly.pdbx_strand_id
1 'polypeptide(L)'
;MLDQNVVKQHCRIDTDFTGDDALLTLYTGAAAHYVQTWTRRTLYEKEDSPGYVDDPAPILLNDDVKAAMLLLIGHWYANRESVVVGQTVAEVPFAVEALLQPYRIYGV
;
A
#
# COMPACT_ATOMS: atom_id res chain seq x y z
N MET A 1 1.31 1.91 -10.40
CA MET A 1 1.68 1.91 -8.97
C MET A 1 2.56 0.70 -8.69
N LEU A 2 2.15 -0.29 -7.96
CA LEU A 2 2.93 -1.52 -7.83
C LEU A 2 2.71 -2.45 -9.01
N ASP A 3 3.76 -3.14 -9.44
CA ASP A 3 3.63 -4.18 -10.45
C ASP A 3 2.81 -5.33 -9.86
N GLN A 4 1.76 -5.73 -10.57
CA GLN A 4 0.88 -6.78 -10.09
C GLN A 4 1.61 -8.13 -9.94
N ASN A 5 2.63 -8.38 -10.75
CA ASN A 5 3.44 -9.60 -10.59
C ASN A 5 4.19 -9.61 -9.26
N VAL A 6 4.68 -8.47 -8.82
CA VAL A 6 5.33 -8.35 -7.51
C VAL A 6 4.32 -8.61 -6.39
N VAL A 7 3.10 -8.07 -6.53
CA VAL A 7 2.03 -8.32 -5.55
C VAL A 7 1.69 -9.80 -5.48
N LYS A 8 1.57 -10.45 -6.63
CA LYS A 8 1.28 -11.89 -6.69
C LYS A 8 2.38 -12.71 -6.05
N GLN A 9 3.64 -12.38 -6.31
CA GLN A 9 4.77 -13.09 -5.70
C GLN A 9 4.73 -12.94 -4.18
N HIS A 10 4.45 -11.76 -3.69
CA HIS A 10 4.37 -11.52 -2.25
C HIS A 10 3.24 -12.32 -1.60
N CYS A 11 2.10 -12.42 -2.28
CA CYS A 11 0.94 -13.17 -1.78
C CYS A 11 1.01 -14.66 -2.10
N ARG A 12 2.09 -15.11 -2.74
CA ARG A 12 2.28 -16.50 -3.16
C ARG A 12 1.20 -16.98 -4.13
N ILE A 13 0.82 -16.10 -5.03
CA ILE A 13 -0.15 -16.40 -6.08
C ILE A 13 0.61 -16.65 -7.38
N ASP A 14 0.23 -17.70 -8.10
CA ASP A 14 0.79 -17.99 -9.42
C ASP A 14 0.53 -16.80 -10.35
N THR A 15 1.55 -16.34 -11.07
CA THR A 15 1.41 -15.21 -11.98
C THR A 15 0.41 -15.48 -13.10
N ASP A 16 0.18 -16.74 -13.43
CA ASP A 16 -0.80 -17.13 -14.45
C ASP A 16 -2.23 -17.13 -13.92
N PHE A 17 -2.42 -17.08 -12.61
CA PHE A 17 -3.75 -17.06 -12.02
C PHE A 17 -4.32 -15.65 -12.06
N THR A 18 -5.47 -15.48 -12.69
CA THR A 18 -6.09 -14.16 -12.87
C THR A 18 -7.37 -13.98 -12.04
N GLY A 19 -7.77 -14.99 -11.28
CA GLY A 19 -9.02 -14.96 -10.54
C GLY A 19 -9.12 -13.85 -9.50
N ASP A 20 -7.99 -13.41 -8.92
CA ASP A 20 -7.97 -12.37 -7.91
C ASP A 20 -7.41 -11.05 -8.41
N ASP A 21 -7.22 -10.88 -9.72
CA ASP A 21 -6.61 -9.66 -10.25
C ASP A 21 -7.36 -8.38 -9.85
N ALA A 22 -8.69 -8.40 -9.94
CA ALA A 22 -9.50 -7.25 -9.56
C ALA A 22 -9.36 -6.93 -8.07
N LEU A 23 -9.34 -7.95 -7.22
CA LEU A 23 -9.16 -7.78 -5.78
C LEU A 23 -7.79 -7.20 -5.45
N LEU A 24 -6.74 -7.71 -6.11
CA LEU A 24 -5.38 -7.22 -5.89
C LEU A 24 -5.23 -5.77 -6.36
N THR A 25 -5.88 -5.41 -7.45
CA THR A 25 -5.89 -4.01 -7.92
C THR A 25 -6.56 -3.10 -6.89
N LEU A 26 -7.68 -3.56 -6.32
CA LEU A 26 -8.38 -2.81 -5.28
C LEU A 26 -7.51 -2.65 -4.04
N TYR A 27 -6.87 -3.71 -3.59
CA TYR A 27 -5.98 -3.65 -2.43
C TYR A 27 -4.77 -2.75 -2.67
N THR A 28 -4.23 -2.76 -3.88
CA THR A 28 -3.11 -1.88 -4.23
C THR A 28 -3.53 -0.41 -4.12
N GLY A 29 -4.70 -0.07 -4.63
CA GLY A 29 -5.24 1.28 -4.50
C GLY A 29 -5.49 1.67 -3.04
N ALA A 30 -6.05 0.76 -2.27
CA ALA A 30 -6.30 1.00 -0.85
C ALA A 30 -5.00 1.17 -0.06
N ALA A 31 -3.98 0.38 -0.38
CA ALA A 31 -2.67 0.51 0.26
C ALA A 31 -2.04 1.87 -0.04
N ALA A 32 -2.11 2.32 -1.30
CA ALA A 32 -1.62 3.64 -1.67
C ALA A 32 -2.36 4.74 -0.91
N HIS A 33 -3.67 4.61 -0.79
CA HIS A 33 -4.47 5.55 -0.03
C HIS A 33 -4.08 5.56 1.46
N TYR A 34 -3.86 4.39 2.03
CA TYR A 34 -3.41 4.27 3.42
C TYR A 34 -2.09 5.02 3.64
N VAL A 35 -1.12 4.82 2.74
CA VAL A 35 0.17 5.50 2.83
C VAL A 35 -0.03 7.02 2.83
N GLN A 36 -0.84 7.53 1.92
CA GLN A 36 -1.08 8.97 1.82
C GLN A 36 -1.79 9.52 3.05
N THR A 37 -2.80 8.82 3.54
CA THR A 37 -3.57 9.25 4.71
C THR A 37 -2.71 9.22 5.97
N TRP A 38 -1.93 8.15 6.15
CA TRP A 38 -1.14 7.98 7.37
C TRP A 38 0.05 8.93 7.42
N THR A 39 0.73 9.14 6.28
CA THR A 39 1.89 10.03 6.20
C THR A 39 1.49 11.50 6.02
N ARG A 40 0.26 11.75 5.58
CA ARG A 40 -0.24 13.09 5.23
C ARG A 40 0.54 13.71 4.08
N ARG A 41 1.00 12.86 3.16
CA ARG A 41 1.72 13.28 1.96
C ARG A 41 1.03 12.70 0.75
N THR A 42 1.16 13.37 -0.39
CA THR A 42 0.69 12.83 -1.66
C THR A 42 1.75 11.91 -2.26
N LEU A 43 1.33 10.73 -2.68
CA LEU A 43 2.23 9.71 -3.21
C LEU A 43 2.39 9.87 -4.71
N TYR A 44 3.64 9.90 -5.17
CA TYR A 44 3.98 9.96 -6.59
C TYR A 44 4.92 8.81 -6.93
N GLU A 45 4.79 8.29 -8.14
CA GLU A 45 5.63 7.17 -8.56
C GLU A 45 7.05 7.62 -8.88
N LYS A 46 7.22 8.79 -9.47
CA LYS A 46 8.50 9.32 -9.91
C LYS A 46 8.57 10.83 -9.69
N GLU A 47 9.78 11.36 -9.70
CA GLU A 47 10.01 12.79 -9.53
C GLU A 47 9.43 13.63 -10.67
N ASP A 48 9.26 13.04 -11.86
CA ASP A 48 8.67 13.70 -12.99
C ASP A 48 7.14 13.51 -13.09
N SER A 49 6.53 12.88 -12.10
CA SER A 49 5.08 12.72 -12.06
C SER A 49 4.39 14.07 -11.98
N PRO A 50 3.24 14.22 -12.65
CA PRO A 50 2.50 15.49 -12.60
C PRO A 50 2.18 15.91 -11.17
N GLY A 51 2.51 17.15 -10.84
CA GLY A 51 2.23 17.72 -9.51
C GLY A 51 3.33 17.53 -8.48
N TYR A 52 4.31 16.67 -8.73
CA TYR A 52 5.38 16.41 -7.76
C TYR A 52 6.18 17.68 -7.44
N VAL A 53 6.60 18.40 -8.46
CA VAL A 53 7.45 19.58 -8.31
C VAL A 53 6.75 20.66 -7.50
N ASP A 54 5.45 20.78 -7.68
CA ASP A 54 4.65 21.83 -7.01
C ASP A 54 4.15 21.42 -5.63
N ASP A 55 4.32 20.16 -5.24
CA ASP A 55 3.85 19.67 -3.95
C ASP A 55 4.87 20.01 -2.85
N PRO A 56 4.45 20.71 -1.79
CA PRO A 56 5.38 21.07 -0.72
C PRO A 56 5.83 19.89 0.14
N ALA A 57 5.09 18.79 0.11
CA ALA A 57 5.41 17.64 0.96
C ALA A 57 5.10 16.31 0.25
N PRO A 58 5.76 16.03 -0.88
CA PRO A 58 5.48 14.79 -1.61
C PRO A 58 6.19 13.60 -0.98
N ILE A 59 5.70 12.39 -1.29
CA ILE A 59 6.40 11.15 -0.98
C ILE A 59 6.51 10.34 -2.27
N LEU A 60 7.69 9.79 -2.51
CA LEU A 60 7.93 8.96 -3.68
C LEU A 60 7.64 7.49 -3.37
N LEU A 61 7.29 6.75 -4.40
CA LEU A 61 7.12 5.30 -4.32
C LEU A 61 8.50 4.64 -4.26
N ASN A 62 9.14 4.76 -3.11
CA ASN A 62 10.46 4.17 -2.85
C ASN A 62 10.31 2.76 -2.26
N ASP A 63 11.43 2.13 -1.95
CA ASP A 63 11.43 0.76 -1.46
C ASP A 63 10.68 0.61 -0.12
N ASP A 64 10.81 1.58 0.77
CA ASP A 64 10.12 1.55 2.05
C ASP A 64 8.60 1.60 1.86
N VAL A 65 8.14 2.46 0.97
CA VAL A 65 6.72 2.60 0.66
C VAL A 65 6.20 1.34 -0.03
N LYS A 66 6.96 0.80 -0.98
CA LYS A 66 6.58 -0.45 -1.66
C LYS A 66 6.47 -1.60 -0.68
N ALA A 67 7.43 -1.72 0.24
CA ALA A 67 7.41 -2.79 1.24
C ALA A 67 6.21 -2.62 2.17
N ALA A 68 5.90 -1.41 2.61
CA ALA A 68 4.74 -1.14 3.45
C ALA A 68 3.44 -1.51 2.74
N MET A 69 3.32 -1.14 1.47
CA MET A 69 2.15 -1.47 0.67
C MET A 69 1.99 -2.99 0.50
N LEU A 70 3.10 -3.69 0.23
CA LEU A 70 3.06 -5.15 0.08
C LEU A 70 2.65 -5.83 1.38
N LEU A 71 3.12 -5.36 2.51
CA LEU A 71 2.73 -5.90 3.81
C LEU A 71 1.23 -5.70 4.06
N LEU A 72 0.70 -4.53 3.72
CA LEU A 72 -0.73 -4.26 3.83
C LEU A 72 -1.55 -5.20 2.94
N ILE A 73 -1.15 -5.29 1.67
CA ILE A 73 -1.86 -6.12 0.69
C ILE A 73 -1.84 -7.58 1.12
N GLY A 74 -0.68 -8.08 1.52
CA GLY A 74 -0.55 -9.47 1.98
C GLY A 74 -1.39 -9.75 3.21
N HIS A 75 -1.42 -8.82 4.16
CA HIS A 75 -2.22 -8.94 5.36
C HIS A 75 -3.72 -8.99 5.02
N TRP A 76 -4.19 -8.08 4.18
CA TRP A 76 -5.59 -8.06 3.78
C TRP A 76 -5.96 -9.31 2.97
N TYR A 77 -5.07 -9.72 2.09
CA TYR A 77 -5.33 -10.90 1.27
C TYR A 77 -5.46 -12.17 2.15
N ALA A 78 -4.59 -12.31 3.13
CA ALA A 78 -4.62 -13.45 4.04
C ALA A 78 -5.84 -13.44 4.97
N ASN A 79 -6.39 -12.26 5.26
CA ASN A 79 -7.50 -12.09 6.20
C ASN A 79 -8.79 -11.61 5.53
N ARG A 80 -8.92 -11.77 4.23
CA ARG A 80 -10.07 -11.21 3.50
C ARG A 80 -11.42 -11.73 3.96
N GLU A 81 -11.48 -12.98 4.44
CA GLU A 81 -12.72 -13.54 4.94
C GLU A 81 -13.15 -12.91 6.27
N SER A 82 -12.20 -12.56 7.11
CA SER A 82 -12.48 -11.88 8.37
C SER A 82 -13.11 -10.51 8.13
N VAL A 83 -12.67 -9.82 7.08
CA VAL A 83 -13.24 -8.54 6.70
C VAL A 83 -14.69 -8.71 6.24
N VAL A 84 -14.97 -9.77 5.48
CA VAL A 84 -16.31 -10.04 4.95
C VAL A 84 -17.31 -10.33 6.07
N VAL A 85 -16.88 -10.95 7.16
CA VAL A 85 -17.79 -11.26 8.29
C VAL A 85 -18.03 -10.06 9.19
N GLY A 86 -17.48 -8.92 8.85
CA GLY A 86 -17.68 -7.69 9.63
C GLY A 86 -16.98 -7.67 10.96
N GLN A 87 -16.06 -8.55 11.18
CA GLN A 87 -15.27 -8.51 12.40
C GLN A 87 -14.30 -7.36 12.37
N THR A 88 -14.01 -6.84 13.54
CA THR A 88 -13.08 -5.76 13.69
C THR A 88 -11.79 -6.12 13.03
N VAL A 89 -11.38 -5.22 12.18
CA VAL A 89 -10.23 -5.39 11.35
C VAL A 89 -9.05 -5.91 12.11
N ALA A 90 -8.42 -6.89 11.54
CA ALA A 90 -7.12 -7.30 11.94
C ALA A 90 -6.19 -6.08 12.00
N GLU A 91 -5.36 -6.03 12.98
CA GLU A 91 -4.44 -4.92 13.17
C GLU A 91 -3.53 -4.75 11.97
N VAL A 92 -3.25 -3.50 11.62
CA VAL A 92 -2.24 -3.19 10.62
C VAL A 92 -0.91 -3.72 11.14
N PRO A 93 -0.14 -4.45 10.31
CA PRO A 93 1.16 -4.96 10.76
C PRO A 93 2.04 -3.83 11.29
N PHE A 94 2.65 -4.04 12.43
CA PHE A 94 3.53 -3.06 13.05
C PHE A 94 4.64 -2.61 12.10
N ALA A 95 5.13 -3.52 11.27
CA ALA A 95 6.18 -3.20 10.30
C ALA A 95 5.76 -2.13 9.29
N VAL A 96 4.47 -2.05 8.96
CA VAL A 96 3.96 -1.01 8.05
C VAL A 96 4.19 0.37 8.66
N GLU A 97 3.81 0.55 9.92
CA GLU A 97 3.99 1.82 10.60
C GLU A 97 5.48 2.15 10.76
N ALA A 98 6.30 1.16 11.09
CA ALA A 98 7.74 1.36 11.23
C ALA A 98 8.39 1.83 9.93
N LEU A 99 7.97 1.28 8.78
CA LEU A 99 8.50 1.67 7.49
C LEU A 99 8.07 3.08 7.08
N LEU A 100 6.85 3.48 7.44
CA LEU A 100 6.30 4.77 7.06
C LEU A 100 6.60 5.89 8.06
N GLN A 101 7.04 5.54 9.26
CA GLN A 101 7.27 6.51 10.34
C GLN A 101 8.17 7.68 9.92
N PRO A 102 9.32 7.45 9.23
CA PRO A 102 10.20 8.56 8.85
C PRO A 102 9.57 9.56 7.90
N TYR A 103 8.48 9.18 7.24
CA TYR A 103 7.83 10.02 6.23
C TYR A 103 6.60 10.75 6.77
N ARG A 104 6.16 10.41 7.96
CA ARG A 104 4.92 10.96 8.50
C ARG A 104 5.08 12.40 8.95
N ILE A 105 4.09 13.23 8.58
CA ILE A 105 4.01 14.61 9.06
C ILE A 105 3.22 14.62 10.35
N TYR A 106 3.81 15.18 11.40
CA TYR A 106 3.18 15.27 12.71
C TYR A 106 2.67 16.66 13.01
N GLY A 107 1.81 16.75 14.01
CA GLY A 107 1.60 17.99 14.72
C GLY A 107 0.59 18.95 14.13
N VAL A 108 -0.29 18.47 13.32
CA VAL A 108 -1.30 19.40 12.80
C VAL A 108 -2.72 18.94 13.09
#